data_f02a5624fb7f02722303668a797d0807
#
_entry.id   f02a5624fb7f02722303668a797d0807
#
_cell.length_a   1.000
_cell.length_b   1.000
_cell.length_c   1.000
_cell.angle_alpha   90.00
_cell.angle_beta   90.00
_cell.angle_gamma   90.00
#
_symmetry.space_group_name_H-M   'P 1'
#
loop_
_entity.id
_entity.type
_entity.pdbx_description
1 polymer ?
#
loop_
_entity_poly.entity_id
_entity_poly.type
_entity_poly.pdbx_seq_one_letter_code
_entity_poly.pdbx_strand_id
1 'polypeptide(L)' 'MEFLIGFNLAALVLWYLYVCNVLRDYPGGDLPVKVMVTIVMEILTIILTTGIYLMVNAF' A
#
# COMPACT_ATOMS: atom_id res chain seq x y z
N MET A 1 -0.22 -3.69 -17.81
CA MET A 1 -0.59 -4.45 -16.60
C MET A 1 0.61 -4.79 -15.73
N GLU A 2 1.70 -5.28 -16.32
CA GLU A 2 2.89 -5.64 -15.56
C GLU A 2 3.47 -4.46 -14.78
N PHE A 3 3.44 -3.27 -15.37
CA PHE A 3 3.91 -2.07 -14.71
C PHE A 3 3.10 -1.78 -13.44
N LEU A 4 1.77 -1.91 -13.51
CA LEU A 4 0.93 -1.66 -12.35
C LEU A 4 1.16 -2.69 -11.25
N ILE A 5 1.33 -3.95 -11.63
CA ILE A 5 1.61 -5.01 -10.66
C ILE A 5 2.93 -4.74 -9.95
N GLY A 6 3.97 -4.42 -10.72
CA GLY A 6 5.28 -4.10 -10.15
C GLY A 6 5.24 -2.89 -9.24
N PHE A 7 4.54 -1.84 -9.67
CA PHE A 7 4.38 -0.63 -8.86
C PHE A 7 3.67 -0.94 -7.55
N ASN A 8 2.59 -1.71 -7.60
CA ASN A 8 1.83 -2.03 -6.40
C ASN A 8 2.59 -2.94 -5.45
N LEU A 9 3.40 -3.87 -5.99
CA LEU A 9 4.24 -4.70 -5.14
C LEU A 9 5.30 -3.86 -4.42
N ALA A 10 5.92 -2.93 -5.14
CA ALA A 10 6.89 -2.02 -4.54
C ALA A 10 6.22 -1.14 -3.47
N ALA A 11 5.02 -0.67 -3.76
CA ALA A 11 4.25 0.14 -2.82
C ALA A 11 3.93 -0.66 -1.56
N LEU A 12 3.59 -1.94 -1.71
CA LEU A 12 3.30 -2.80 -0.55
C LEU A 12 4.50 -2.87 0.38
N VAL A 13 5.69 -3.09 -0.17
CA VAL A 13 6.92 -3.15 0.62
C VAL A 13 7.18 -1.81 1.32
N LEU A 14 7.03 -0.71 0.58
CA LEU A 14 7.25 0.62 1.14
C LEU A 14 6.23 0.94 2.24
N TRP A 15 4.97 0.59 2.04
CA TRP A 15 3.94 0.79 3.05
C TRP A 15 4.24 -0.02 4.31
N TYR A 16 4.65 -1.28 4.14
CA TYR A 16 4.98 -2.11 5.28
C TYR A 16 6.13 -1.52 6.09
N LEU A 17 7.17 -1.06 5.41
CA LEU A 17 8.31 -0.43 6.08
C LEU A 17 7.90 0.86 6.80
N TYR A 18 7.05 1.65 6.15
CA TYR A 18 6.54 2.88 6.74
C TYR A 18 5.72 2.60 7.99
N VAL A 19 4.82 1.62 7.91
CA VAL A 19 3.97 1.25 9.04
C VAL A 19 4.82 0.73 10.20
N CYS A 20 5.81 -0.10 9.92
CA CYS A 20 6.73 -0.61 10.95
C CYS A 20 7.46 0.54 11.63
N ASN A 21 7.86 1.56 10.87
CA ASN A 21 8.56 2.70 11.42
C ASN A 21 7.64 3.57 12.30
N VAL A 22 6.43 3.81 11.83
CA VAL A 22 5.46 4.64 12.56
C VAL A 22 4.97 3.95 13.83
N LEU A 23 4.68 2.66 13.75
CA LEU A 23 4.16 1.89 14.88
C LEU A 23 5.26 1.26 15.73
N ARG A 24 6.48 1.66 15.49
CA ARG A 24 7.64 1.09 16.19
C ARG A 24 7.51 1.17 17.70
N ASP A 25 7.07 2.30 18.21
CA ASP A 25 6.96 2.55 19.64
C ASP A 25 5.53 2.44 20.16
N TYR A 26 4.63 1.97 19.32
CA TYR A 26 3.23 1.84 19.71
C TYR A 26 3.07 0.65 20.67
N PRO A 27 2.56 0.88 21.89
CA PRO A 27 2.52 -0.15 22.92
C PRO A 27 1.63 -1.35 22.59
N GLY A 28 0.71 -1.21 21.64
CA GLY A 28 -0.10 -2.33 21.16
C GLY A 28 0.27 -2.76 19.77
N GLY A 29 1.46 -2.39 19.30
CA GLY A 29 1.88 -2.57 17.92
C GLY A 29 2.25 -4.00 17.57
N ASP A 30 1.31 -4.91 17.71
CA ASP A 30 1.51 -6.29 17.32
C ASP A 30 1.56 -6.43 15.79
N LEU A 31 2.16 -7.53 15.34
CA LEU A 31 2.26 -7.83 13.92
C LEU A 31 0.90 -7.78 13.21
N PRO A 32 -0.19 -8.33 13.77
CA PRO A 32 -1.51 -8.24 13.12
C PRO A 32 -1.96 -6.81 12.81
N VAL A 33 -1.72 -5.88 13.72
CA VAL A 33 -2.10 -4.48 13.52
C VAL A 33 -1.30 -3.88 12.37
N LYS A 34 0.00 -4.13 12.33
CA LYS A 34 0.87 -3.63 11.27
C LYS A 34 0.43 -4.16 9.91
N VAL A 35 0.12 -5.45 9.84
CA VAL A 35 -0.33 -6.08 8.60
C VAL A 35 -1.66 -5.47 8.16
N MET A 36 -2.61 -5.29 9.09
CA MET A 36 -3.91 -4.71 8.75
C MET A 36 -3.77 -3.30 8.18
N VAL A 37 -2.98 -2.45 8.82
CA VAL A 37 -2.78 -1.08 8.35
C VAL A 37 -2.11 -1.09 6.98
N THR A 38 -1.12 -1.96 6.79
CA THR A 38 -0.43 -2.08 5.50
C THR A 38 -1.41 -2.50 4.40
N ILE A 39 -2.29 -3.47 4.68
CA ILE A 39 -3.27 -3.94 3.71
C ILE A 39 -4.24 -2.83 3.35
N VAL A 40 -4.73 -2.07 4.32
CA VAL A 40 -5.64 -0.95 4.06
C VAL A 40 -4.97 0.08 3.16
N MET A 41 -3.73 0.44 3.46
CA MET A 41 -2.98 1.40 2.65
C MET A 41 -2.74 0.88 1.25
N GLU A 42 -2.44 -0.41 1.10
CA GLU A 42 -2.24 -1.02 -0.21
C GLU A 42 -3.53 -1.01 -1.03
N ILE A 43 -4.66 -1.33 -0.41
CA ILE A 43 -5.96 -1.30 -1.10
C ILE A 43 -6.25 0.10 -1.64
N LEU A 44 -6.01 1.13 -0.82
CA LEU A 44 -6.19 2.52 -1.26
C LEU A 44 -5.27 2.86 -2.42
N THR A 45 -4.03 2.40 -2.35
CA THR A 45 -3.05 2.62 -3.42
C THR A 45 -3.50 1.94 -4.71
N ILE A 46 -3.98 0.70 -4.63
CA ILE A 46 -4.47 -0.04 -5.79
C ILE A 46 -5.65 0.68 -6.44
N ILE A 47 -6.61 1.12 -5.63
CA ILE A 47 -7.76 1.86 -6.13
C ILE A 47 -7.33 3.13 -6.84
N LEU A 48 -6.43 3.87 -6.23
CA LEU A 48 -5.94 5.13 -6.78
C LEU A 48 -5.18 4.93 -8.09
N THR A 49 -4.25 3.98 -8.11
CA THR A 49 -3.45 3.71 -9.31
C THR A 49 -4.31 3.17 -10.45
N THR A 50 -5.26 2.29 -10.14
CA THR A 50 -6.18 1.77 -11.15
C THR A 50 -7.05 2.89 -11.72
N GLY A 51 -7.55 3.78 -10.87
CA GLY A 51 -8.34 4.93 -11.31
C GLY A 51 -7.55 5.83 -12.24
N ILE A 52 -6.30 6.14 -11.88
CA ILE A 52 -5.43 6.96 -12.72
C ILE A 52 -5.16 6.27 -14.05
N TYR A 53 -4.87 4.97 -14.02
CA TYR A 53 -4.60 4.19 -15.22
C TYR A 53 -5.80 4.23 -16.19
N LEU A 54 -7.00 4.02 -15.66
CA LEU A 54 -8.21 4.05 -16.49
C LEU A 54 -8.47 5.46 -17.03
N MET A 55 -8.21 6.48 -16.24
CA MET A 55 -8.39 7.86 -16.67
C MET A 55 -7.44 8.21 -17.81
N VAL A 56 -6.17 7.83 -17.69
CA VAL A 56 -5.17 8.09 -18.73
C VAL A 56 -5.53 7.36 -20.01
N ASN A 57 -6.01 6.12 -19.92
CA ASN A 57 -6.41 5.36 -21.10
C ASN A 57 -7.71 5.84 -21.72
N ALA A 58 -8.56 6.55 -20.96
CA ALA A 58 -9.79 7.11 -21.49
C ALA A 58 -9.53 8.38 -22.32
N PHE A 59 -8.40 9.01 -22.12
CA PHE A 59 -7.99 10.18 -22.89
C PHE A 59 -6.97 9.79 -23.94
#